data_35165107c48c6f6495da5cafa55ff9c6
#
_entry.id   35165107c48c6f6495da5cafa55ff9c6
#
_cell.length_a   1.000
_cell.length_b   1.000
_cell.length_c   1.000
_cell.angle_alpha   90.00
_cell.angle_beta   90.00
_cell.angle_gamma   90.00
#
_symmetry.space_group_name_H-M   'P 1'
#
loop_
_entity.id
_entity.type
_entity.pdbx_description
1 polymer ?
#
loop_
_entity_poly.entity_id
_entity_poly.type
_entity_poly.pdbx_seq_one_letter_code
_entity_poly.pdbx_strand_id
1 'polypeptide(L)'
;MDLLDKKIIKILKNNSKATLQIISDQINLSIAPTARRINQLEAKGIIKNYTINIDENSFGYKFPAFIFISLERQQSKNFDKFEEKILSFPEVVECWLMTGTKDYLIRIAVKDVEEFENFLTKKLTVIEGVSSVESSIPLRRVKSDHARIY
;
A
#
# COMPACT_ATOMS: atom_id res chain seq x y z
N MET A 1 7.09 -16.54 16.65
CA MET A 1 7.43 -15.13 16.95
C MET A 1 7.27 -14.90 18.45
N ASP A 2 8.36 -14.64 19.15
CA ASP A 2 8.40 -14.39 20.60
C ASP A 2 8.29 -12.88 20.94
N LEU A 3 8.39 -12.55 22.24
CA LEU A 3 8.29 -11.16 22.72
C LEU A 3 9.43 -10.26 22.20
N LEU A 4 10.63 -10.83 22.04
CA LEU A 4 11.78 -10.08 21.53
C LEU A 4 11.62 -9.78 20.04
N ASP A 5 11.11 -10.72 19.27
CA ASP A 5 10.80 -10.51 17.85
C ASP A 5 9.76 -9.39 17.67
N LYS A 6 8.71 -9.38 18.50
CA LYS A 6 7.70 -8.30 18.51
C LYS A 6 8.31 -6.93 18.84
N LYS A 7 9.25 -6.88 19.79
CA LYS A 7 9.97 -5.65 20.12
C LYS A 7 10.83 -5.17 18.95
N ILE A 8 11.57 -6.06 18.29
CA ILE A 8 12.37 -5.75 17.11
C ILE A 8 11.49 -5.12 16.01
N ILE A 9 10.37 -5.77 15.69
CA ILE A 9 9.43 -5.27 14.69
C ILE A 9 8.90 -3.88 15.06
N LYS A 10 8.55 -3.67 16.34
CA LYS A 10 8.08 -2.37 16.82
C LYS A 10 9.12 -1.26 16.66
N ILE A 11 10.39 -1.57 16.96
CA ILE A 11 11.50 -0.63 16.78
C ILE A 11 11.65 -0.28 15.30
N LEU A 12 11.76 -1.30 14.44
CA LEU A 12 11.95 -1.13 13.00
C LEU A 12 10.76 -0.44 12.31
N LYS A 13 9.52 -0.71 12.76
CA LYS A 13 8.33 -0.02 12.27
C LYS A 13 8.39 1.48 12.55
N ASN A 14 8.90 1.90 13.71
CA ASN A 14 9.00 3.30 14.11
C ASN A 14 10.24 3.97 13.52
N ASN A 15 11.32 3.22 13.36
CA ASN A 15 12.57 3.70 12.76
C ASN A 15 13.25 2.57 11.99
N SER A 16 12.95 2.47 10.69
CA SER A 16 13.56 1.47 9.81
C SER A 16 15.08 1.63 9.62
N LYS A 17 15.66 2.77 10.02
CA LYS A 17 17.10 3.05 10.02
C LYS A 17 17.77 2.76 11.36
N ALA A 18 17.06 2.19 12.35
CA ALA A 18 17.68 1.80 13.61
C ALA A 18 18.82 0.83 13.37
N THR A 19 20.00 1.15 13.92
CA THR A 19 21.18 0.28 13.81
C THR A 19 21.02 -0.97 14.68
N LEU A 20 21.76 -2.03 14.36
CA LEU A 20 21.78 -3.23 15.19
C LEU A 20 22.14 -2.93 16.64
N GLN A 21 23.02 -1.96 16.89
CA GLN A 21 23.38 -1.52 18.24
C GLN A 21 22.17 -0.94 18.96
N ILE A 22 21.42 -0.01 18.35
CA ILE A 22 20.22 0.58 18.94
C ILE A 22 19.17 -0.48 19.25
N ILE A 23 18.97 -1.42 18.33
CA ILE A 23 17.99 -2.51 18.52
C ILE A 23 18.42 -3.43 19.65
N SER A 24 19.69 -3.85 19.67
CA SER A 24 20.25 -4.79 20.66
C SER A 24 20.15 -4.20 22.09
N ASP A 25 20.47 -2.92 22.25
CA ASP A 25 20.37 -2.22 23.54
C ASP A 25 18.91 -2.15 24.04
N GLN A 26 17.95 -1.87 23.15
CA GLN A 26 16.54 -1.80 23.53
C GLN A 26 15.89 -3.15 23.87
N ILE A 27 16.43 -4.24 23.37
CA ILE A 27 15.90 -5.60 23.67
C ILE A 27 16.76 -6.37 24.68
N ASN A 28 17.84 -5.75 25.18
CA ASN A 28 18.81 -6.35 26.12
C ASN A 28 19.44 -7.66 25.58
N LEU A 29 19.90 -7.62 24.33
CA LEU A 29 20.67 -8.70 23.70
C LEU A 29 21.98 -8.14 23.13
N SER A 30 22.97 -9.01 22.87
CA SER A 30 24.13 -8.62 22.08
C SER A 30 23.79 -8.52 20.58
N ILE A 31 24.68 -7.89 19.80
CA ILE A 31 24.48 -7.61 18.37
C ILE A 31 24.24 -8.88 17.56
N ALA A 32 25.04 -9.93 17.76
CA ALA A 32 24.97 -11.15 16.96
C ALA A 32 23.62 -11.89 17.06
N PRO A 33 23.06 -12.18 18.26
CA PRO A 33 21.72 -12.76 18.35
C PRO A 33 20.63 -11.82 17.85
N THR A 34 20.78 -10.49 17.97
CA THR A 34 19.84 -9.52 17.41
C THR A 34 19.82 -9.59 15.89
N ALA A 35 20.96 -9.58 15.23
CA ALA A 35 21.09 -9.74 13.79
C ALA A 35 20.48 -11.06 13.30
N ARG A 36 20.77 -12.17 14.00
CA ARG A 36 20.20 -13.49 13.66
C ARG A 36 18.67 -13.48 13.71
N ARG A 37 18.06 -12.80 14.70
CA ARG A 37 16.60 -12.70 14.81
C ARG A 37 16.00 -11.89 13.65
N ILE A 38 16.61 -10.76 13.30
CA ILE A 38 16.17 -9.94 12.17
C ILE A 38 16.21 -10.77 10.88
N ASN A 39 17.33 -11.42 10.59
CA ASN A 39 17.47 -12.27 9.40
C ASN A 39 16.41 -13.40 9.37
N GLN A 40 16.05 -13.97 10.53
CA GLN A 40 14.99 -14.97 10.62
C GLN A 40 13.61 -14.39 10.34
N LEU A 41 13.32 -13.15 10.78
CA LEU A 41 12.07 -12.45 10.50
C LEU A 41 11.93 -12.10 9.01
N GLU A 42 13.02 -11.73 8.36
CA GLU A 42 13.11 -11.51 6.92
C GLU A 42 12.92 -12.81 6.13
N ALA A 43 13.67 -13.84 6.48
CA ALA A 43 13.58 -15.15 5.82
C ALA A 43 12.19 -15.79 5.93
N LYS A 44 11.46 -15.53 7.02
CA LYS A 44 10.06 -15.97 7.21
C LYS A 44 9.04 -15.06 6.53
N GLY A 45 9.47 -13.98 5.87
CA GLY A 45 8.57 -12.99 5.22
C GLY A 45 7.73 -12.17 6.20
N ILE A 46 8.07 -12.18 7.51
CA ILE A 46 7.40 -11.33 8.51
C ILE A 46 7.82 -9.88 8.28
N ILE A 47 9.11 -9.63 8.05
CA ILE A 47 9.61 -8.39 7.48
C ILE A 47 9.70 -8.62 5.97
N LYS A 48 8.82 -7.99 5.21
CA LYS A 48 8.74 -8.15 3.76
C LYS A 48 9.74 -7.28 3.01
N ASN A 49 9.88 -6.04 3.46
CA ASN A 49 10.78 -5.04 2.88
C ASN A 49 11.01 -3.90 3.87
N TYR A 50 11.99 -3.06 3.56
CA TYR A 50 12.21 -1.77 4.20
C TYR A 50 11.86 -0.69 3.17
N THR A 51 10.95 0.21 3.54
CA THR A 51 10.48 1.27 2.65
C THR A 51 10.48 2.61 3.36
N ILE A 52 10.34 3.68 2.59
CA ILE A 52 10.19 5.04 3.10
C ILE A 52 8.74 5.50 2.92
N ASN A 53 8.28 6.34 3.83
CA ASN A 53 7.04 7.06 3.63
C ASN A 53 7.37 8.39 2.93
N ILE A 54 6.75 8.61 1.77
CA ILE A 54 7.00 9.79 0.93
C ILE A 54 5.81 10.74 1.07
N ASP A 55 6.09 12.03 1.22
CA ASP A 55 5.08 13.07 1.10
C ASP A 55 4.75 13.30 -0.39
N GLU A 56 3.63 12.75 -0.83
CA GLU A 56 3.15 12.85 -2.21
C GLU A 56 2.98 14.32 -2.66
N ASN A 57 2.62 15.24 -1.73
CA ASN A 57 2.47 16.66 -2.04
C ASN A 57 3.80 17.30 -2.46
N SER A 58 4.92 16.88 -1.85
CA SER A 58 6.26 17.36 -2.21
C SER A 58 6.68 16.96 -3.63
N PHE A 59 6.05 15.93 -4.20
CA PHE A 59 6.23 15.51 -5.60
C PHE A 59 5.17 16.11 -6.54
N GLY A 60 4.30 16.99 -6.03
CA GLY A 60 3.25 17.64 -6.81
C GLY A 60 1.94 16.87 -6.89
N TYR A 61 1.85 15.66 -6.32
CA TYR A 61 0.62 14.85 -6.30
C TYR A 61 -0.28 15.29 -5.14
N LYS A 62 -1.03 16.37 -5.36
CA LYS A 62 -1.85 17.02 -4.33
C LYS A 62 -3.31 16.56 -4.32
N PHE A 63 -3.70 15.73 -5.28
CA PHE A 63 -5.08 15.29 -5.46
C PHE A 63 -5.18 13.78 -5.32
N PRO A 64 -5.32 13.25 -4.09
CA PRO A 64 -5.60 11.84 -3.87
C PRO A 64 -7.09 11.54 -4.10
N ALA A 65 -7.42 10.39 -4.67
CA ALA A 65 -8.80 9.92 -4.78
C ALA A 65 -8.88 8.42 -4.50
N PHE A 66 -10.03 8.00 -3.97
CA PHE A 66 -10.43 6.60 -3.84
C PHE A 66 -11.52 6.31 -4.88
N ILE A 67 -11.37 5.23 -5.61
CA ILE A 67 -12.27 4.89 -6.69
C ILE A 67 -12.75 3.46 -6.49
N PHE A 68 -14.06 3.32 -6.34
CA PHE A 68 -14.74 2.03 -6.31
C PHE A 68 -15.13 1.64 -7.72
N ILE A 69 -14.87 0.40 -8.10
CA ILE A 69 -15.05 -0.09 -9.46
C ILE A 69 -15.88 -1.37 -9.40
N SER A 70 -16.84 -1.47 -10.31
CA SER A 70 -17.55 -2.73 -10.57
C SER A 70 -17.22 -3.20 -11.99
N LEU A 71 -17.05 -4.51 -12.14
CA LEU A 71 -16.85 -5.15 -13.42
C LEU A 71 -18.12 -5.88 -13.88
N GLU A 72 -18.25 -6.06 -15.19
CA GLU A 72 -19.28 -6.94 -15.75
C GLU A 72 -18.99 -8.39 -15.35
N ARG A 73 -19.95 -9.05 -14.73
CA ARG A 73 -19.80 -10.37 -14.05
C ARG A 73 -19.56 -11.56 -14.99
N GLN A 74 -19.41 -11.37 -16.28
CA GLN A 74 -19.55 -12.48 -17.22
C GLN A 74 -18.34 -13.39 -17.37
N GLN A 75 -17.12 -13.05 -16.89
CA GLN A 75 -15.95 -13.96 -17.00
C GLN A 75 -14.85 -13.64 -15.97
N SER A 76 -14.29 -14.67 -15.34
CA SER A 76 -13.06 -14.58 -14.52
C SER A 76 -11.87 -13.94 -15.26
N LYS A 77 -11.82 -14.08 -16.58
CA LYS A 77 -10.82 -13.45 -17.46
C LYS A 77 -10.83 -11.92 -17.43
N ASN A 78 -11.93 -11.29 -17.02
CA ASN A 78 -12.01 -9.83 -16.93
C ASN A 78 -11.23 -9.30 -15.72
N PHE A 79 -11.15 -10.08 -14.64
CA PHE A 79 -10.37 -9.72 -13.46
C PHE A 79 -8.88 -9.65 -13.77
N ASP A 80 -8.33 -10.69 -14.41
CA ASP A 80 -6.90 -10.77 -14.75
C ASP A 80 -6.50 -9.61 -15.68
N LYS A 81 -7.29 -9.35 -16.72
CA LYS A 81 -7.05 -8.25 -17.67
C LYS A 81 -7.13 -6.87 -16.99
N PHE A 82 -8.12 -6.69 -16.10
CA PHE A 82 -8.28 -5.46 -15.34
C PHE A 82 -7.07 -5.24 -14.43
N GLU A 83 -6.66 -6.26 -13.65
CA GLU A 83 -5.53 -6.19 -12.75
C GLU A 83 -4.23 -5.88 -13.49
N GLU A 84 -3.95 -6.56 -14.61
CA GLU A 84 -2.79 -6.27 -15.45
C GLU A 84 -2.76 -4.81 -15.89
N LYS A 85 -3.92 -4.29 -16.33
CA LYS A 85 -4.03 -2.91 -16.77
C LYS A 85 -3.84 -1.91 -15.63
N ILE A 86 -4.48 -2.14 -14.47
CA ILE A 86 -4.35 -1.30 -13.28
C ILE A 86 -2.91 -1.25 -12.78
N LEU A 87 -2.20 -2.37 -12.77
CA LEU A 87 -0.80 -2.45 -12.36
C LEU A 87 0.13 -1.64 -13.29
N SER A 88 -0.28 -1.35 -14.51
CA SER A 88 0.51 -0.55 -15.46
C SER A 88 0.35 0.97 -15.27
N PHE A 89 -0.61 1.44 -14.48
CA PHE A 89 -0.88 2.87 -14.30
C PHE A 89 -0.08 3.44 -13.13
N PRO A 90 0.84 4.38 -13.38
CA PRO A 90 1.63 5.00 -12.31
C PRO A 90 0.80 5.86 -11.34
N GLU A 91 -0.38 6.32 -11.76
CA GLU A 91 -1.32 7.07 -10.93
C GLU A 91 -1.91 6.19 -9.80
N VAL A 92 -1.98 4.87 -10.02
CA VAL A 92 -2.53 3.92 -9.05
C VAL A 92 -1.46 3.56 -8.02
N VAL A 93 -1.71 3.95 -6.79
CA VAL A 93 -0.80 3.70 -5.66
C VAL A 93 -1.17 2.41 -4.93
N GLU A 94 -2.46 2.10 -4.84
CA GLU A 94 -2.97 0.90 -4.16
C GLU A 94 -4.20 0.37 -4.90
N CYS A 95 -4.34 -0.96 -4.92
CA CYS A 95 -5.48 -1.65 -5.49
C CYS A 95 -5.87 -2.84 -4.60
N TRP A 96 -7.15 -2.94 -4.27
CA TRP A 96 -7.72 -4.04 -3.49
C TRP A 96 -8.91 -4.68 -4.21
N LEU A 97 -8.93 -6.00 -4.27
CA LEU A 97 -10.14 -6.75 -4.57
C LEU A 97 -11.04 -6.75 -3.33
N MET A 98 -12.29 -6.40 -3.51
CA MET A 98 -13.24 -6.13 -2.42
C MET A 98 -14.32 -7.21 -2.34
N THR A 99 -14.86 -7.41 -1.14
CA THR A 99 -16.12 -8.12 -0.95
C THR A 99 -17.28 -7.12 -0.94
N GLY A 100 -18.46 -7.50 -1.44
CA GLY A 100 -19.66 -6.66 -1.40
C GLY A 100 -20.15 -6.23 -2.79
N THR A 101 -20.65 -5.01 -2.89
CA THR A 101 -21.30 -4.48 -4.11
C THR A 101 -20.34 -3.95 -5.15
N LYS A 102 -19.11 -3.69 -4.78
CA LYS A 102 -18.03 -3.21 -5.65
C LYS A 102 -16.92 -4.26 -5.69
N ASP A 103 -16.33 -4.44 -6.85
CA ASP A 103 -15.31 -5.48 -7.05
C ASP A 103 -13.92 -4.99 -6.66
N TYR A 104 -13.60 -3.73 -6.92
CA TYR A 104 -12.30 -3.15 -6.60
C TYR A 104 -12.41 -1.79 -5.91
N LEU A 105 -11.41 -1.53 -5.08
CA LEU A 105 -11.08 -0.21 -4.55
C LEU A 105 -9.65 0.12 -4.96
N ILE A 106 -9.46 1.23 -5.65
CA ILE A 106 -8.12 1.77 -5.93
C ILE A 106 -7.92 3.11 -5.23
N ARG A 107 -6.68 3.38 -4.82
CA ARG A 107 -6.23 4.70 -4.42
C ARG A 107 -5.32 5.24 -5.50
N ILE A 108 -5.61 6.42 -5.98
CA ILE A 108 -4.76 7.14 -6.93
C ILE A 108 -4.19 8.41 -6.30
N ALA A 109 -3.05 8.85 -6.82
CA ALA A 109 -2.44 10.12 -6.50
C ALA A 109 -2.09 10.85 -7.80
N VAL A 110 -2.73 11.99 -8.01
CA VAL A 110 -2.57 12.81 -9.20
C VAL A 110 -2.30 14.27 -8.80
N LYS A 111 -1.92 15.11 -9.75
CA LYS A 111 -1.53 16.50 -9.48
C LYS A 111 -2.74 17.38 -9.15
N ASP A 112 -3.78 17.24 -9.95
CA ASP A 112 -4.96 18.12 -9.95
C ASP A 112 -6.20 17.42 -10.48
N VAL A 113 -7.30 18.15 -10.56
CA VAL A 113 -8.60 17.67 -11.06
C VAL A 113 -8.55 17.33 -12.54
N GLU A 114 -7.74 18.02 -13.34
CA GLU A 114 -7.61 17.77 -14.77
C GLU A 114 -6.94 16.41 -15.03
N GLU A 115 -5.85 16.11 -14.31
CA GLU A 115 -5.20 14.79 -14.39
C GLU A 115 -6.12 13.67 -13.88
N PHE A 116 -6.92 13.96 -12.83
CA PHE A 116 -7.95 13.04 -12.33
C PHE A 116 -9.02 12.74 -13.40
N GLU A 117 -9.57 13.76 -14.04
CA GLU A 117 -10.55 13.61 -15.11
C GLU A 117 -9.97 12.80 -16.29
N ASN A 118 -8.75 13.13 -16.71
CA ASN A 118 -8.04 12.38 -17.75
C ASN A 118 -7.83 10.92 -17.39
N PHE A 119 -7.45 10.62 -16.13
CA PHE A 119 -7.33 9.26 -15.66
C PHE A 119 -8.67 8.51 -15.72
N LEU A 120 -9.75 9.11 -15.24
CA LEU A 120 -11.07 8.48 -15.26
C LEU A 120 -11.54 8.23 -16.68
N THR A 121 -11.53 9.26 -17.54
CA THR A 121 -12.18 9.20 -18.85
C THR A 121 -11.35 8.50 -19.92
N LYS A 122 -10.02 8.61 -19.87
CA LYS A 122 -9.12 8.10 -20.91
C LYS A 122 -8.38 6.82 -20.52
N LYS A 123 -8.34 6.47 -19.23
CA LYS A 123 -7.61 5.29 -18.76
C LYS A 123 -8.52 4.27 -18.09
N LEU A 124 -9.29 4.68 -17.08
CA LEU A 124 -10.03 3.75 -16.23
C LEU A 124 -11.31 3.25 -16.89
N THR A 125 -12.19 4.16 -17.35
CA THR A 125 -13.50 3.78 -17.92
C THR A 125 -13.43 3.15 -19.29
N VAL A 126 -12.28 3.21 -19.96
CA VAL A 126 -12.05 2.55 -21.25
C VAL A 126 -11.52 1.13 -21.13
N ILE A 127 -11.26 0.66 -19.90
CA ILE A 127 -10.86 -0.72 -19.65
C ILE A 127 -12.06 -1.63 -19.93
N GLU A 128 -11.86 -2.62 -20.79
CA GLU A 128 -12.88 -3.62 -21.11
C GLU A 128 -13.40 -4.31 -19.84
N GLY A 129 -14.72 -4.39 -19.70
CA GLY A 129 -15.36 -5.02 -18.55
C GLY A 129 -15.63 -4.09 -17.36
N VAL A 130 -15.19 -2.84 -17.37
CA VAL A 130 -15.59 -1.86 -16.34
C VAL A 130 -17.04 -1.43 -16.57
N SER A 131 -17.91 -1.73 -15.60
CA SER A 131 -19.34 -1.42 -15.68
C SER A 131 -19.75 -0.19 -14.92
N SER A 132 -19.10 0.10 -13.78
CA SER A 132 -19.35 1.33 -13.01
C SER A 132 -18.12 1.79 -12.25
N VAL A 133 -18.03 3.09 -12.08
CA VAL A 133 -16.96 3.78 -11.35
C VAL A 133 -17.60 4.80 -10.42
N GLU A 134 -17.19 4.79 -9.15
CA GLU A 134 -17.64 5.74 -8.12
C GLU A 134 -16.43 6.31 -7.40
N SER A 135 -16.24 7.62 -7.46
CA SER A 135 -15.07 8.29 -6.91
C SER A 135 -15.37 9.00 -5.61
N SER A 136 -14.44 8.92 -4.67
CA SER A 136 -14.48 9.63 -3.39
C SER A 136 -13.16 10.36 -3.16
N ILE A 137 -13.25 11.67 -2.90
CA ILE A 137 -12.08 12.49 -2.64
C ILE A 137 -11.94 12.66 -1.13
N PRO A 138 -10.83 12.21 -0.51
CA PRO A 138 -10.62 12.36 0.92
C PRO A 138 -10.34 13.81 1.28
N LEU A 139 -11.04 14.35 2.26
CA LEU A 139 -10.79 15.70 2.75
C LEU A 139 -9.45 15.80 3.50
N ARG A 140 -9.11 14.75 4.25
CA ARG A 140 -7.83 14.63 4.98
C ARG A 140 -7.57 13.21 5.42
N ARG A 141 -6.30 12.86 5.56
CA ARG A 141 -5.90 11.60 6.20
C ARG A 141 -5.93 11.79 7.72
N VAL A 142 -6.76 11.02 8.42
CA VAL A 142 -6.87 11.09 9.88
C VAL A 142 -5.80 10.25 10.57
N LYS A 143 -5.46 9.10 9.99
CA LYS A 143 -4.44 8.19 10.49
C LYS A 143 -3.67 7.55 9.34
N SER A 144 -2.36 7.48 9.49
CA SER A 144 -1.48 6.73 8.59
C SER A 144 -0.64 5.77 9.42
N ASP A 145 -0.96 4.49 9.34
CA ASP A 145 -0.20 3.43 10.01
C ASP A 145 -0.10 2.23 9.05
N HIS A 146 1.11 1.80 8.73
CA HIS A 146 1.33 0.80 7.68
C HIS A 146 0.94 -0.62 8.10
N ALA A 147 0.88 -0.90 9.40
CA ALA A 147 0.47 -2.19 9.93
C ALA A 147 0.00 -2.10 11.38
N ARG A 148 -0.99 -2.91 11.73
CA ARG A 148 -1.36 -3.11 13.12
C ARG A 148 -0.39 -4.07 13.77
N ILE A 149 0.43 -3.56 14.70
CA ILE A 149 1.25 -4.36 15.61
C ILE A 149 0.89 -3.98 17.04
N TYR A 150 0.92 -4.92 17.95
CA TYR A 150 0.46 -4.74 19.34
C TYR A 150 1.36 -3.81 20.12
#